data_b46cd7aabf005db2848c610b9b243508
#
_entry.id   b46cd7aabf005db2848c610b9b243508
#
_cell.length_a   1.000
_cell.length_b   1.000
_cell.length_c   1.000
_cell.angle_alpha   90.00
_cell.angle_beta   90.00
_cell.angle_gamma   90.00
#
_symmetry.space_group_name_H-M   'P 1'
#
loop_
_entity.id
_entity.type
_entity.pdbx_description
1 polymer ?
#
loop_
_entity_poly.entity_id
_entity_poly.type
_entity_poly.pdbx_seq_one_letter_code
_entity_poly.pdbx_strand_id
1 'polypeptide(L)'
;MLLYRDELAAWNERDDIRVHITVDAADDPEWRYNVGFVPTITQETAPSAKEAYAIVCGPPIMIKFTLPILSELGFPPERIIMSLEMRMKCGIGMCGRCNIGQEFVCKDGPVFTLEQLNKTPREY
;
A
#
# COMPACT_ATOMS: atom_id res chain seq x y z
N MET A 1 -8.98 -14.89 9.44
CA MET A 1 -8.53 -16.00 8.56
C MET A 1 -7.41 -15.48 7.67
N LEU A 2 -6.21 -16.06 7.74
CA LEU A 2 -5.07 -15.69 6.89
C LEU A 2 -5.17 -16.47 5.57
N LEU A 3 -5.18 -15.76 4.43
CA LEU A 3 -5.13 -16.36 3.10
C LEU A 3 -3.68 -16.68 2.73
N TYR A 4 -3.49 -17.66 1.85
CA TYR A 4 -2.17 -18.06 1.31
C TYR A 4 -1.14 -18.42 2.39
N ARG A 5 -1.57 -19.12 3.43
CA ARG A 5 -0.73 -19.47 4.60
C ARG A 5 0.54 -20.22 4.22
N ASP A 6 0.40 -21.22 3.35
CA ASP A 6 1.50 -22.09 2.95
C ASP A 6 2.49 -21.34 2.06
N GLU A 7 2.00 -20.49 1.15
CA GLU A 7 2.83 -19.63 0.30
C GLU A 7 3.59 -18.59 1.13
N LEU A 8 2.93 -17.96 2.10
CA LEU A 8 3.58 -16.99 2.98
C LEU A 8 4.65 -17.65 3.86
N ALA A 9 4.41 -18.88 4.34
CA ALA A 9 5.40 -19.65 5.07
C ALA A 9 6.60 -19.99 4.17
N ALA A 10 6.34 -20.48 2.96
CA ALA A 10 7.39 -20.78 1.99
C ALA A 10 8.21 -19.55 1.59
N TRP A 11 7.58 -18.39 1.45
CA TRP A 11 8.27 -17.13 1.17
C TRP A 11 9.16 -16.69 2.34
N ASN A 12 8.70 -16.92 3.57
CA ASN A 12 9.48 -16.54 4.77
C ASN A 12 10.73 -17.42 4.98
N GLU A 13 10.80 -18.60 4.33
CA GLU A 13 11.98 -19.47 4.32
C GLU A 13 13.04 -19.03 3.29
N ARG A 14 12.72 -18.08 2.41
CA ARG A 14 13.62 -17.58 1.37
C ARG A 14 14.55 -16.51 1.90
N ASP A 15 15.80 -16.53 1.47
CA ASP A 15 16.82 -15.53 1.84
C ASP A 15 16.61 -14.16 1.16
N ASP A 16 15.86 -14.15 0.02
CA ASP A 16 15.63 -12.97 -0.80
C ASP A 16 14.28 -12.29 -0.51
N ILE A 17 13.44 -12.86 0.36
CA ILE A 17 12.12 -12.31 0.75
C ILE A 17 12.03 -12.22 2.27
N ARG A 18 11.46 -11.12 2.76
CA ARG A 18 11.07 -10.97 4.17
C ARG A 18 9.57 -10.74 4.25
N VAL A 19 8.87 -11.60 4.98
CA VAL A 19 7.42 -11.54 5.16
C VAL A 19 7.09 -11.01 6.55
N HIS A 20 6.37 -9.91 6.63
CA HIS A 20 5.86 -9.34 7.88
C HIS A 20 4.34 -9.39 7.86
N ILE A 21 3.76 -10.25 8.69
CA ILE A 21 2.31 -10.40 8.84
C ILE A 21 1.87 -9.61 10.06
N THR A 22 0.79 -8.84 9.94
CA THR A 22 0.23 -8.09 11.06
C THR A 22 -1.30 -8.13 11.05
N VAL A 23 -1.90 -7.96 12.21
CA VAL A 23 -3.33 -7.75 12.43
C VAL A 23 -3.53 -6.57 13.38
N ASP A 24 -4.64 -5.89 13.27
CA ASP A 24 -4.95 -4.73 14.13
C ASP A 24 -5.06 -5.13 15.61
N ALA A 25 -5.65 -6.31 15.88
CA ALA A 25 -5.74 -6.91 17.19
C ALA A 25 -5.68 -8.44 17.06
N ALA A 26 -5.07 -9.11 18.03
CA ALA A 26 -5.00 -10.56 18.11
C ALA A 26 -5.72 -11.07 19.37
N ASP A 27 -6.88 -11.66 19.17
CA ASP A 27 -7.63 -12.36 20.24
C ASP A 27 -7.24 -13.84 20.33
N ASP A 28 -6.44 -14.33 19.38
CA ASP A 28 -5.97 -15.71 19.30
C ASP A 28 -4.65 -15.87 20.07
N PRO A 29 -4.62 -16.68 21.14
CA PRO A 29 -3.39 -16.94 21.90
C PRO A 29 -2.27 -17.61 21.08
N GLU A 30 -2.60 -18.23 19.95
CA GLU A 30 -1.65 -18.86 19.05
C GLU A 30 -1.10 -17.90 17.99
N TRP A 31 -1.57 -16.64 17.97
CA TRP A 31 -1.06 -15.64 17.04
C TRP A 31 0.41 -15.32 17.32
N ARG A 32 1.29 -15.60 16.35
CA ARG A 32 2.75 -15.48 16.51
C ARG A 32 3.37 -14.37 15.66
N TYR A 33 2.53 -13.62 14.93
CA TYR A 33 2.96 -12.53 14.05
C TYR A 33 2.78 -11.17 14.74
N ASN A 34 3.03 -10.09 14.00
CA ASN A 34 2.91 -8.76 14.55
C ASN A 34 1.45 -8.40 14.90
N VAL A 35 1.29 -7.50 15.86
CA VAL A 35 0.01 -6.86 16.19
C VAL A 35 0.21 -5.36 16.06
N GLY A 36 -0.61 -4.73 15.24
CA GLY A 36 -0.52 -3.31 14.94
C GLY A 36 -0.86 -3.00 13.49
N PHE A 37 -1.01 -1.73 13.21
CA PHE A 37 -1.33 -1.27 11.86
C PHE A 37 -0.13 -1.38 10.91
N VAL A 38 -0.40 -1.61 9.63
CA VAL A 38 0.63 -1.70 8.59
C VAL A 38 1.62 -0.53 8.60
N PRO A 39 1.19 0.75 8.74
CA PRO A 39 2.13 1.87 8.83
C PRO A 39 3.14 1.72 9.98
N THR A 40 2.69 1.31 11.16
CA THR A 40 3.55 1.10 12.33
C THR A 40 4.59 0.02 12.07
N ILE A 41 4.16 -1.13 11.52
CA ILE A 41 5.07 -2.23 11.21
C ILE A 41 6.06 -1.82 10.09
N THR A 42 5.62 -1.02 9.13
CA THR A 42 6.51 -0.48 8.09
C THR A 42 7.60 0.43 8.69
N GLN A 43 7.25 1.25 9.66
CA GLN A 43 8.19 2.11 10.36
C GLN A 43 9.20 1.30 11.20
N GLU A 44 8.72 0.29 11.91
CA GLU A 44 9.56 -0.59 12.76
C GLU A 44 10.54 -1.44 11.92
N THR A 45 10.07 -1.97 10.80
CA THR A 45 10.89 -2.78 9.89
C THR A 45 11.88 -1.96 9.08
N ALA A 46 11.60 -0.66 8.90
CA ALA A 46 12.44 0.33 8.24
C ALA A 46 13.10 -0.20 6.94
N PRO A 47 12.32 -0.57 5.91
CA PRO A 47 12.88 -1.09 4.68
C PRO A 47 13.78 -0.06 4.00
N SER A 48 14.90 -0.53 3.43
CA SER A 48 15.84 0.35 2.74
C SER A 48 15.26 0.91 1.44
N ALA A 49 15.30 2.22 1.29
CA ALA A 49 14.88 2.91 0.06
C ALA A 49 15.96 2.89 -1.05
N LYS A 50 17.17 2.37 -0.76
CA LYS A 50 18.27 2.37 -1.71
C LYS A 50 17.96 1.45 -2.89
N GLU A 51 17.86 2.04 -4.07
CA GLU A 51 17.55 1.35 -5.34
C GLU A 51 16.26 0.49 -5.28
N ALA A 52 15.30 0.88 -4.42
CA ALA A 52 14.09 0.14 -4.16
C ALA A 52 12.84 0.89 -4.60
N TYR A 53 11.79 0.15 -4.89
CA TYR A 53 10.42 0.65 -5.09
C TYR A 53 9.55 0.21 -3.91
N ALA A 54 8.67 1.10 -3.47
CA ALA A 54 7.60 0.76 -2.53
C ALA A 54 6.29 0.60 -3.31
N ILE A 55 5.63 -0.55 -3.17
CA ILE A 55 4.33 -0.81 -3.77
C ILE A 55 3.30 -0.91 -2.64
N VAL A 56 2.30 -0.03 -2.66
CA VAL A 56 1.27 0.05 -1.62
C VAL A 56 -0.09 -0.29 -2.21
N CYS A 57 -0.73 -1.32 -1.70
CA CYS A 57 -2.07 -1.74 -2.10
C CYS A 57 -2.91 -2.00 -0.85
N GLY A 58 -4.04 -1.33 -0.73
CA GLY A 58 -4.94 -1.49 0.41
C GLY A 58 -5.93 -0.33 0.56
N PRO A 59 -6.66 -0.28 1.68
CA PRO A 59 -7.65 0.76 1.94
C PRO A 59 -7.03 2.16 1.94
N PRO A 60 -7.78 3.20 1.52
CA PRO A 60 -7.29 4.58 1.47
C PRO A 60 -6.67 5.08 2.77
N ILE A 61 -7.24 4.67 3.91
CA ILE A 61 -6.73 5.04 5.23
C ILE A 61 -5.33 4.46 5.49
N MET A 62 -5.09 3.21 5.09
CA MET A 62 -3.77 2.58 5.21
C MET A 62 -2.75 3.31 4.32
N ILE A 63 -3.10 3.56 3.06
CA ILE A 63 -2.24 4.31 2.13
C ILE A 63 -1.89 5.67 2.73
N LYS A 64 -2.89 6.43 3.19
CA LYS A 64 -2.72 7.77 3.78
C LYS A 64 -1.68 7.81 4.91
N PHE A 65 -1.66 6.80 5.77
CA PHE A 65 -0.73 6.76 6.90
C PHE A 65 0.61 6.10 6.56
N THR A 66 0.68 5.28 5.50
CA THR A 66 1.93 4.64 5.08
C THR A 66 2.82 5.60 4.26
N LEU A 67 2.22 6.47 3.45
CA LEU A 67 2.98 7.38 2.57
C LEU A 67 3.97 8.30 3.30
N PRO A 68 3.61 8.97 4.42
CA PRO A 68 4.55 9.79 5.18
C PRO A 68 5.76 8.97 5.66
N ILE A 69 5.51 7.76 6.16
CA ILE A 69 6.56 6.86 6.66
C ILE A 69 7.53 6.46 5.54
N LEU A 70 7.02 6.09 4.38
CA LEU A 70 7.87 5.78 3.23
C LEU A 70 8.71 6.98 2.80
N SER A 71 8.15 8.18 2.84
CA SER A 71 8.88 9.43 2.56
C SER A 71 9.99 9.69 3.59
N GLU A 72 9.71 9.48 4.88
CA GLU A 72 10.68 9.60 5.98
C GLU A 72 11.80 8.56 5.87
N LEU A 73 11.49 7.34 5.39
CA LEU A 73 12.46 6.29 5.11
C LEU A 73 13.31 6.58 3.86
N GLY A 74 13.02 7.66 3.13
CA GLY A 74 13.82 8.13 1.99
C GLY A 74 13.39 7.57 0.64
N PHE A 75 12.20 6.98 0.51
CA PHE A 75 11.66 6.60 -0.80
C PHE A 75 11.26 7.87 -1.58
N PRO A 76 11.83 8.10 -2.77
CA PRO A 76 11.44 9.24 -3.58
C PRO A 76 10.05 9.03 -4.19
N PRO A 77 9.26 10.10 -4.42
CA PRO A 77 7.87 10.02 -4.87
C PRO A 77 7.65 9.22 -6.16
N GLU A 78 8.59 9.22 -7.08
CA GLU A 78 8.54 8.45 -8.33
C GLU A 78 8.74 6.93 -8.12
N ARG A 79 9.22 6.52 -6.94
CA ARG A 79 9.42 5.11 -6.58
C ARG A 79 8.40 4.60 -5.55
N ILE A 80 7.44 5.41 -5.18
CA ILE A 80 6.29 4.99 -4.37
C ILE A 80 5.10 4.79 -5.31
N ILE A 81 4.69 3.55 -5.50
CA ILE A 81 3.64 3.12 -6.41
C ILE A 81 2.43 2.70 -5.58
N MET A 82 1.25 3.20 -5.92
CA MET A 82 0.02 2.87 -5.22
C MET A 82 -1.00 2.28 -6.17
N SER A 83 -1.69 1.24 -5.73
CA SER A 83 -2.90 0.76 -6.37
C SER A 83 -4.11 1.33 -5.64
N LEU A 84 -4.82 2.24 -6.30
CA LEU A 84 -5.95 2.95 -5.72
C LEU A 84 -7.27 2.22 -5.96
N GLU A 85 -8.11 2.20 -4.94
CA GLU A 85 -9.47 1.69 -5.02
C GLU A 85 -10.47 2.82 -4.92
N MET A 86 -11.38 2.90 -5.89
CA MET A 86 -12.46 3.90 -5.93
C MET A 86 -13.79 3.22 -6.30
N ARG A 87 -14.89 3.81 -5.86
CA ARG A 87 -16.24 3.35 -6.24
C ARG A 87 -16.52 3.65 -7.71
N MET A 88 -16.01 2.82 -8.59
CA MET A 88 -16.23 2.93 -10.04
C MET A 88 -17.68 2.58 -10.41
N LYS A 89 -18.22 3.22 -11.47
CA LYS A 89 -19.54 2.93 -12.02
C LYS A 89 -19.47 2.57 -13.50
N CYS A 90 -18.91 3.44 -14.35
CA CYS A 90 -18.86 3.22 -15.80
C CYS A 90 -17.63 2.43 -16.25
N GLY A 91 -16.49 2.53 -15.57
CA GLY A 91 -15.24 1.88 -15.95
C GLY A 91 -14.51 2.48 -17.17
N ILE A 92 -15.01 3.55 -17.76
CA ILE A 92 -14.55 4.13 -19.04
C ILE A 92 -14.29 5.64 -18.97
N GLY A 93 -14.18 6.21 -17.77
CA GLY A 93 -13.86 7.64 -17.58
C GLY A 93 -14.99 8.62 -17.90
N MET A 94 -16.26 8.17 -17.92
CA MET A 94 -17.39 9.04 -18.31
C MET A 94 -18.21 9.58 -17.14
N CYS A 95 -18.39 8.81 -16.06
CA CYS A 95 -19.34 9.18 -15.00
C CYS A 95 -18.75 10.09 -13.91
N GLY A 96 -17.45 10.30 -13.87
CA GLY A 96 -16.76 11.16 -12.90
C GLY A 96 -16.71 10.64 -11.45
N ARG A 97 -17.14 9.39 -11.17
CA ARG A 97 -17.18 8.88 -9.79
C ARG A 97 -15.84 8.47 -9.22
N CYS A 98 -14.88 8.17 -10.06
CA CYS A 98 -13.56 7.71 -9.67
C CYS A 98 -12.47 8.71 -10.07
N ASN A 99 -12.84 9.98 -10.24
CA ASN A 99 -11.84 10.99 -10.59
C ASN A 99 -11.00 11.38 -9.36
N ILE A 100 -9.74 11.66 -9.63
CA ILE A 100 -8.77 12.24 -8.72
C ILE A 100 -8.19 13.44 -9.44
N GLY A 101 -8.65 14.64 -9.09
CA GLY A 101 -8.34 15.82 -9.88
C GLY A 101 -8.84 15.66 -11.32
N GLN A 102 -7.92 15.64 -12.27
CA GLN A 102 -8.23 15.48 -13.70
C GLN A 102 -8.13 14.02 -14.19
N GLU A 103 -7.60 13.12 -13.37
CA GLU A 103 -7.42 11.70 -13.72
C GLU A 103 -8.62 10.85 -13.29
N PHE A 104 -8.90 9.79 -14.04
CA PHE A 104 -9.93 8.80 -13.71
C PHE A 104 -9.28 7.47 -13.34
N VAL A 105 -9.46 7.00 -12.11
CA VAL A 105 -8.85 5.73 -11.65
C VAL A 105 -9.21 4.56 -12.56
N CYS A 106 -10.41 4.52 -13.12
CA CYS A 106 -10.83 3.44 -14.01
C CYS A 106 -10.20 3.46 -15.41
N LYS A 107 -9.67 4.61 -15.86
CA LYS A 107 -9.13 4.81 -17.21
C LYS A 107 -7.60 5.05 -17.16
N ASP A 108 -7.16 5.93 -16.28
CA ASP A 108 -5.79 6.42 -16.19
C ASP A 108 -4.97 5.64 -15.15
N GLY A 109 -5.67 4.91 -14.24
CA GLY A 109 -5.12 4.04 -13.22
C GLY A 109 -5.52 2.56 -13.43
N PRO A 110 -5.64 1.80 -12.34
CA PRO A 110 -5.67 2.20 -10.91
C PRO A 110 -4.30 2.46 -10.27
N VAL A 111 -3.21 2.24 -10.98
CA VAL A 111 -1.85 2.33 -10.44
C VAL A 111 -1.25 3.69 -10.76
N PHE A 112 -0.82 4.40 -9.72
CA PHE A 112 -0.20 5.73 -9.81
C PHE A 112 1.06 5.79 -8.96
N THR A 113 2.02 6.62 -9.36
CA THR A 113 3.12 7.01 -8.48
C THR A 113 2.69 8.15 -7.55
N LEU A 114 3.35 8.29 -6.41
CA LEU A 114 3.13 9.43 -5.52
C LEU A 114 3.47 10.76 -6.22
N GLU A 115 4.44 10.77 -7.12
CA GLU A 115 4.75 11.94 -7.94
C GLU A 115 3.57 12.37 -8.81
N GLN A 116 2.87 11.42 -9.45
CA GLN A 116 1.66 11.73 -10.24
C GLN A 116 0.56 12.30 -9.35
N LEU A 117 0.31 11.69 -8.19
CA LEU A 117 -0.73 12.15 -7.26
C LEU A 117 -0.41 13.51 -6.62
N ASN A 118 0.86 13.84 -6.41
CA ASN A 118 1.25 15.16 -5.90
C ASN A 118 0.93 16.30 -6.90
N LYS A 119 0.71 15.98 -8.17
CA LYS A 119 0.29 16.94 -9.21
C LYS A 119 -1.23 17.12 -9.24
N THR A 120 -1.99 16.28 -8.53
CA THR A 120 -3.45 16.38 -8.43
C THR A 120 -3.86 17.09 -7.14
N PRO A 121 -5.07 17.70 -7.08
CA PRO A 121 -5.60 18.24 -5.83
C PRO A 121 -5.64 17.15 -4.74
N ARG A 122 -5.25 17.48 -3.52
CA ARG A 122 -5.23 16.55 -2.39
C ARG A 122 -6.67 16.28 -1.91
N GLU A 123 -7.32 15.31 -2.48
CA GLU A 123 -8.66 14.84 -2.10
C GLU A 123 -8.68 13.42 -1.51
N TYR A 124 -7.58 12.99 -0.85
CA TYR A 124 -7.58 11.73 -0.10
C TYR A 124 -7.42 11.97 1.37
#